data_45eae3a822f771b71529f898edbf0496
#
_entry.id   45eae3a822f771b71529f898edbf0496
#
_cell.length_a   1.000
_cell.length_b   1.000
_cell.length_c   1.000
_cell.angle_alpha   90.00
_cell.angle_beta   90.00
_cell.angle_gamma   90.00
#
_symmetry.space_group_name_H-M   'P 1'
#
loop_
_entity.id
_entity.type
_entity.pdbx_description
1 polymer ?
#
loop_
_entity_poly.entity_id
_entity_poly.type
_entity_poly.pdbx_seq_one_letter_code
_entity_poly.pdbx_strand_id
1 'polypeptide(L)'
;MKKLITLSTLLLCGVTLAACNTNTGKKDVTAETTTIVQETTSQETTETTTTVPTKETQWIGSDDDGYLKVPKSWVQSNAGGNNVDFMYSDGTNKNAISVKSISAEGKDFTTLQVNFEQKIKENPLFKNVRADKGTIGGYDAVKIYADYNNSSKKVVIWLFQSDDNMIRLVTLEGDLEIVNEITPMVEESWTNKKP
;
A
#
# COMPACT_ATOMS: atom_id res chain seq x y z
N MET A 1 -36.75 17.40 -6.98
CA MET A 1 -36.21 17.61 -5.61
C MET A 1 -34.76 17.16 -5.61
N LYS A 2 -33.84 18.14 -5.59
CA LYS A 2 -32.39 17.88 -5.67
C LYS A 2 -31.88 17.56 -4.26
N LYS A 3 -31.45 16.33 -3.98
CA LYS A 3 -30.76 15.97 -2.74
C LYS A 3 -29.28 16.25 -2.92
N LEU A 4 -28.79 17.30 -2.30
CA LEU A 4 -27.38 17.55 -2.08
C LEU A 4 -26.85 16.47 -1.12
N ILE A 5 -25.88 15.70 -1.57
CA ILE A 5 -25.10 14.81 -0.70
C ILE A 5 -23.88 15.63 -0.25
N THR A 6 -23.93 16.08 0.99
CA THR A 6 -22.83 16.71 1.71
C THR A 6 -21.80 15.63 2.06
N LEU A 7 -20.64 15.72 1.43
CA LEU A 7 -19.47 14.90 1.75
C LEU A 7 -18.85 15.42 3.05
N SER A 8 -19.00 14.65 4.11
CA SER A 8 -18.55 15.00 5.46
C SER A 8 -17.02 14.92 5.57
N THR A 9 -16.46 16.00 6.03
CA THR A 9 -15.05 16.28 6.23
C THR A 9 -14.48 15.43 7.37
N LEU A 10 -13.42 14.69 7.15
CA LEU A 10 -12.64 13.99 8.17
C LEU A 10 -11.80 15.03 8.93
N LEU A 11 -12.07 15.16 10.22
CA LEU A 11 -11.40 16.06 11.14
C LEU A 11 -10.12 15.38 11.66
N LEU A 12 -8.96 15.93 11.35
CA LEU A 12 -7.68 15.52 11.93
C LEU A 12 -7.46 16.22 13.28
N CYS A 13 -7.23 15.43 14.32
CA CYS A 13 -6.65 15.92 15.57
C CYS A 13 -5.14 16.09 15.40
N GLY A 14 -4.70 17.34 15.55
CA GLY A 14 -3.27 17.68 15.59
C GLY A 14 -2.67 17.34 16.96
N VAL A 15 -1.44 16.84 16.92
CA VAL A 15 -0.54 16.83 18.09
C VAL A 15 0.74 17.53 17.70
N THR A 16 0.93 18.69 18.30
CA THR A 16 2.16 19.49 18.26
C THR A 16 3.19 18.93 19.23
N LEU A 17 4.40 18.65 18.77
CA LEU A 17 5.58 18.55 19.64
C LEU A 17 6.73 19.30 19.01
N ALA A 18 7.03 20.43 19.63
CA ALA A 18 8.24 21.20 19.41
C ALA A 18 9.39 20.60 20.23
N ALA A 19 10.56 20.48 19.65
CA ALA A 19 11.82 20.56 20.38
C ALA A 19 12.98 20.90 19.44
N CYS A 20 13.57 22.04 19.70
CA CYS A 20 14.88 22.48 19.21
C CYS A 20 16.01 21.56 19.73
N ASN A 21 17.04 21.35 18.98
CA ASN A 21 18.37 21.80 19.40
C ASN A 21 19.41 21.74 18.28
N THR A 22 20.11 22.83 18.16
CA THR A 22 21.34 23.11 17.40
C THR A 22 22.52 22.34 17.97
N ASN A 23 23.43 21.80 17.15
CA ASN A 23 24.85 22.12 17.34
C ASN A 23 25.70 21.82 16.10
N THR A 24 26.56 22.81 15.86
CA THR A 24 27.59 22.96 14.84
C THR A 24 28.82 22.10 15.17
N GLY A 25 29.47 21.54 14.15
CA GLY A 25 30.77 20.91 14.31
C GLY A 25 31.43 20.56 12.98
N LYS A 26 32.16 21.54 12.41
CA LYS A 26 33.12 21.35 11.31
C LYS A 26 34.32 20.54 11.76
N LYS A 27 34.82 19.62 10.97
CA LYS A 27 36.26 19.35 10.81
C LYS A 27 36.56 18.65 9.48
N ASP A 28 37.45 19.30 8.77
CA ASP A 28 38.18 18.90 7.57
C ASP A 28 39.16 17.74 7.83
N VAL A 29 39.62 17.20 6.69
CA VAL A 29 41.00 16.73 6.37
C VAL A 29 41.12 15.22 6.05
N THR A 30 41.47 15.01 4.85
CA THR A 30 42.61 14.40 4.15
C THR A 30 42.36 13.09 3.41
N ALA A 31 42.64 13.17 2.12
CA ALA A 31 42.77 12.09 1.17
C ALA A 31 44.02 11.25 1.47
N GLU A 32 43.92 9.93 1.35
CA GLU A 32 45.06 9.08 1.03
C GLU A 32 44.64 8.04 -0.04
N THR A 33 45.35 8.15 -1.16
CA THR A 33 45.35 7.23 -2.28
C THR A 33 46.21 6.03 -1.92
N THR A 34 45.62 4.82 -1.90
CA THR A 34 46.40 3.57 -1.91
C THR A 34 45.94 2.68 -3.01
N THR A 35 46.78 2.57 -4.03
CA THR A 35 46.72 1.58 -5.10
C THR A 35 47.11 0.21 -4.56
N ILE A 36 46.21 -0.78 -4.65
CA ILE A 36 46.58 -2.18 -4.42
C ILE A 36 46.02 -3.06 -5.55
N VAL A 37 46.95 -3.63 -6.24
CA VAL A 37 47.07 -4.80 -7.13
C VAL A 37 45.90 -5.78 -7.09
N GLN A 38 45.41 -6.09 -8.33
CA GLN A 38 44.52 -7.19 -8.64
C GLN A 38 45.19 -8.54 -8.39
N GLU A 39 44.61 -9.35 -7.58
CA GLU A 39 44.84 -10.79 -7.56
C GLU A 39 43.52 -11.49 -7.90
N THR A 40 43.54 -12.15 -9.06
CA THR A 40 42.42 -12.93 -9.62
C THR A 40 42.39 -14.29 -8.92
N THR A 41 41.48 -14.44 -7.97
CA THR A 41 41.15 -15.77 -7.43
C THR A 41 39.74 -16.14 -7.89
N SER A 42 39.72 -17.17 -8.75
CA SER A 42 38.50 -17.85 -9.18
C SER A 42 37.84 -18.50 -7.96
N GLN A 43 36.75 -17.96 -7.46
CA GLN A 43 35.92 -18.63 -6.47
C GLN A 43 34.69 -19.22 -7.13
N GLU A 44 34.64 -20.53 -7.01
CA GLU A 44 33.51 -21.41 -7.29
C GLU A 44 32.25 -20.88 -6.55
N THR A 45 31.24 -20.43 -7.32
CA THR A 45 29.98 -19.92 -6.76
C THR A 45 29.15 -21.10 -6.27
N THR A 46 29.26 -21.42 -5.00
CA THR A 46 28.30 -22.29 -4.34
C THR A 46 27.00 -21.47 -4.19
N GLU A 47 25.99 -21.78 -4.99
CA GLU A 47 24.63 -21.25 -4.81
C GLU A 47 24.09 -21.72 -3.46
N THR A 48 24.23 -20.88 -2.45
CA THR A 48 23.52 -21.05 -1.20
C THR A 48 22.07 -20.64 -1.45
N THR A 49 21.20 -21.61 -1.69
CA THR A 49 19.75 -21.41 -1.69
C THR A 49 19.35 -20.97 -0.30
N THR A 50 19.33 -19.67 -0.08
CA THR A 50 18.77 -19.09 1.15
C THR A 50 17.26 -19.28 1.08
N THR A 51 16.75 -20.31 1.75
CA THR A 51 15.33 -20.45 2.00
C THR A 51 14.91 -19.30 2.91
N VAL A 52 14.33 -18.27 2.31
CA VAL A 52 13.65 -17.19 3.03
C VAL A 52 12.53 -17.86 3.85
N PRO A 53 12.48 -17.68 5.17
CA PRO A 53 11.39 -18.25 5.97
C PRO A 53 10.07 -17.74 5.42
N THR A 54 9.25 -18.62 4.88
CA THR A 54 7.93 -18.29 4.36
C THR A 54 7.10 -17.82 5.55
N LYS A 55 6.85 -16.53 5.67
CA LYS A 55 5.97 -15.99 6.70
C LYS A 55 4.60 -16.64 6.55
N GLU A 56 4.05 -17.20 7.62
CA GLU A 56 2.72 -17.79 7.62
C GLU A 56 1.68 -16.74 7.23
N THR A 57 0.75 -17.14 6.38
CA THR A 57 -0.33 -16.26 5.89
C THR A 57 -1.69 -16.77 6.34
N GLN A 58 -2.67 -15.88 6.31
CA GLN A 58 -4.08 -16.19 6.49
C GLN A 58 -4.90 -15.54 5.39
N TRP A 59 -6.04 -16.17 5.06
CA TRP A 59 -7.05 -15.56 4.23
C TRP A 59 -7.93 -14.63 5.04
N ILE A 60 -8.21 -13.45 4.49
CA ILE A 60 -9.14 -12.47 5.04
C ILE A 60 -10.15 -12.06 3.97
N GLY A 61 -11.34 -11.63 4.39
CA GLY A 61 -12.38 -11.19 3.46
C GLY A 61 -13.73 -11.82 3.74
N SER A 62 -14.65 -11.65 2.78
CA SER A 62 -16.02 -12.17 2.80
C SER A 62 -16.49 -12.54 1.40
N ASP A 63 -17.61 -13.29 1.32
CA ASP A 63 -18.23 -13.64 0.04
C ASP A 63 -18.69 -12.38 -0.74
N ASP A 64 -19.02 -11.31 -0.05
CA ASP A 64 -19.49 -10.04 -0.65
C ASP A 64 -18.32 -9.16 -1.13
N ASP A 65 -17.16 -9.22 -0.47
CA ASP A 65 -16.06 -8.28 -0.68
C ASP A 65 -14.83 -8.91 -1.35
N GLY A 66 -14.85 -10.23 -1.49
CA GLY A 66 -13.71 -11.02 -1.95
C GLY A 66 -12.72 -11.33 -0.84
N TYR A 67 -11.70 -12.08 -1.19
CA TYR A 67 -10.70 -12.62 -0.27
C TYR A 67 -9.30 -12.27 -0.75
N LEU A 68 -8.38 -12.09 0.20
CA LEU A 68 -6.96 -11.92 -0.08
C LEU A 68 -6.11 -12.47 1.08
N LYS A 69 -4.83 -12.72 0.83
CA LYS A 69 -3.89 -13.17 1.87
C LYS A 69 -3.20 -12.00 2.53
N VAL A 70 -3.00 -12.13 3.84
CA VAL A 70 -2.16 -11.25 4.65
C VAL A 70 -1.28 -12.10 5.57
N PRO A 71 -0.23 -11.53 6.19
CA PRO A 71 0.50 -12.22 7.24
C PRO A 71 -0.44 -12.69 8.36
N LYS A 72 -0.23 -13.90 8.88
CA LYS A 72 -1.07 -14.50 9.93
C LYS A 72 -1.10 -13.67 11.24
N SER A 73 -0.09 -12.85 11.46
CA SER A 73 -0.02 -11.95 12.61
C SER A 73 -0.94 -10.72 12.50
N TRP A 74 -1.48 -10.44 11.31
CA TRP A 74 -2.37 -9.30 11.14
C TRP A 74 -3.75 -9.59 11.73
N VAL A 75 -4.34 -8.59 12.36
CA VAL A 75 -5.62 -8.69 13.05
C VAL A 75 -6.64 -7.75 12.44
N GLN A 76 -7.91 -8.13 12.53
CA GLN A 76 -9.00 -7.27 12.07
C GLN A 76 -9.02 -5.96 12.88
N SER A 77 -9.25 -4.87 12.18
CA SER A 77 -9.28 -3.52 12.73
C SER A 77 -10.57 -2.81 12.31
N ASN A 78 -11.15 -2.06 13.23
CA ASN A 78 -12.32 -1.21 12.96
C ASN A 78 -11.93 0.24 12.69
N ALA A 79 -10.64 0.55 12.51
CA ALA A 79 -10.15 1.91 12.32
C ALA A 79 -10.68 2.58 11.03
N GLY A 80 -11.05 1.79 10.01
CA GLY A 80 -11.65 2.28 8.76
C GLY A 80 -13.11 2.77 8.91
N GLY A 81 -13.79 2.42 9.99
CA GLY A 81 -15.20 2.76 10.23
C GLY A 81 -16.07 2.28 9.06
N ASN A 82 -17.07 3.08 8.69
CA ASN A 82 -18.00 2.78 7.59
C ASN A 82 -17.44 3.08 6.18
N ASN A 83 -16.18 3.50 6.08
CA ASN A 83 -15.55 3.85 4.80
C ASN A 83 -14.95 2.64 4.09
N VAL A 84 -14.80 1.53 4.78
CA VAL A 84 -14.28 0.26 4.25
C VAL A 84 -15.21 -0.87 4.65
N ASP A 85 -15.18 -1.97 3.89
CA ASP A 85 -16.00 -3.15 4.19
C ASP A 85 -15.27 -4.03 5.21
N PHE A 86 -13.95 -4.14 5.07
CA PHE A 86 -13.10 -4.71 6.12
C PHE A 86 -11.69 -4.10 6.10
N MET A 87 -10.99 -4.22 7.21
CA MET A 87 -9.62 -3.76 7.40
C MET A 87 -8.86 -4.70 8.32
N TYR A 88 -7.60 -4.95 8.00
CA TYR A 88 -6.65 -5.69 8.83
C TYR A 88 -5.37 -4.87 9.02
N SER A 89 -4.73 -5.03 10.16
CA SER A 89 -3.49 -4.32 10.49
C SER A 89 -2.51 -5.22 11.24
N ASP A 90 -1.25 -4.80 11.27
CA ASP A 90 -0.18 -5.47 12.01
C ASP A 90 -0.26 -5.29 13.54
N GLY A 91 -1.33 -4.67 14.04
CA GLY A 91 -1.53 -4.36 15.46
C GLY A 91 -0.79 -3.11 15.95
N THR A 92 0.08 -2.52 15.16
CA THR A 92 0.82 -1.28 15.53
C THR A 92 0.12 -0.01 15.06
N ASN A 93 -0.98 -0.12 14.29
CA ASN A 93 -1.67 0.97 13.59
C ASN A 93 -0.80 1.71 12.55
N LYS A 94 0.32 1.12 12.16
CA LYS A 94 1.21 1.68 11.13
C LYS A 94 0.93 1.09 9.76
N ASN A 95 0.78 -0.24 9.72
CA ASN A 95 0.61 -1.00 8.48
C ASN A 95 -0.80 -1.59 8.46
N ALA A 96 -1.52 -1.37 7.38
CA ALA A 96 -2.89 -1.82 7.26
C ALA A 96 -3.26 -2.12 5.80
N ILE A 97 -4.19 -3.03 5.63
CA ILE A 97 -4.87 -3.29 4.36
C ILE A 97 -6.37 -3.17 4.56
N SER A 98 -7.04 -2.53 3.61
CA SER A 98 -8.49 -2.38 3.62
C SER A 98 -9.08 -2.68 2.24
N VAL A 99 -10.32 -3.10 2.23
CA VAL A 99 -11.12 -3.32 1.02
C VAL A 99 -12.39 -2.52 1.10
N LYS A 100 -12.77 -1.93 -0.04
CA LYS A 100 -14.04 -1.28 -0.26
C LYS A 100 -14.64 -1.74 -1.57
N SER A 101 -15.90 -2.17 -1.50
CA SER A 101 -16.68 -2.60 -2.65
C SER A 101 -17.71 -1.54 -3.03
N ILE A 102 -17.86 -1.28 -4.31
CA ILE A 102 -18.78 -0.27 -4.85
C ILE A 102 -19.53 -0.91 -6.00
N SER A 103 -20.86 -0.81 -6.01
CA SER A 103 -21.65 -1.26 -7.16
C SER A 103 -21.26 -0.48 -8.41
N ALA A 104 -21.01 -1.21 -9.49
CA ALA A 104 -20.70 -0.63 -10.80
C ALA A 104 -21.97 -0.18 -11.57
N GLU A 105 -23.17 -0.37 -11.03
CA GLU A 105 -24.42 -0.07 -11.72
C GLU A 105 -24.45 1.33 -12.35
N GLY A 106 -24.61 1.37 -13.67
CA GLY A 106 -24.71 2.61 -14.43
C GLY A 106 -23.45 3.49 -14.46
N LYS A 107 -22.30 2.95 -14.02
CA LYS A 107 -21.03 3.67 -14.01
C LYS A 107 -20.09 3.08 -15.06
N ASP A 108 -19.51 3.95 -15.88
CA ASP A 108 -18.37 3.58 -16.72
C ASP A 108 -17.12 3.47 -15.89
N PHE A 109 -16.52 2.28 -15.85
CA PHE A 109 -15.35 2.00 -15.04
C PHE A 109 -14.13 2.85 -15.43
N THR A 110 -13.94 3.10 -16.73
CA THR A 110 -12.85 3.95 -17.22
C THR A 110 -12.97 5.38 -16.69
N THR A 111 -14.18 5.93 -16.73
CA THR A 111 -14.46 7.26 -16.16
C THR A 111 -14.23 7.28 -14.65
N LEU A 112 -14.60 6.22 -13.94
CA LEU A 112 -14.35 6.13 -12.51
C LEU A 112 -12.85 6.07 -12.18
N GLN A 113 -12.06 5.31 -12.95
CA GLN A 113 -10.61 5.23 -12.79
C GLN A 113 -9.96 6.61 -12.92
N VAL A 114 -10.28 7.35 -14.00
CA VAL A 114 -9.71 8.68 -14.23
C VAL A 114 -10.09 9.64 -13.11
N ASN A 115 -11.36 9.67 -12.72
CA ASN A 115 -11.83 10.54 -11.65
C ASN A 115 -11.22 10.19 -10.29
N PHE A 116 -11.02 8.91 -10.02
CA PHE A 116 -10.41 8.45 -8.78
C PHE A 116 -8.94 8.83 -8.71
N GLU A 117 -8.19 8.57 -9.77
CA GLU A 117 -6.78 8.97 -9.88
C GLU A 117 -6.61 10.47 -9.66
N GLN A 118 -7.45 11.29 -10.30
CA GLN A 118 -7.40 12.73 -10.14
C GLN A 118 -7.69 13.15 -8.70
N LYS A 119 -8.70 12.56 -8.05
CA LYS A 119 -9.00 12.83 -6.65
C LYS A 119 -7.84 12.50 -5.71
N ILE A 120 -7.10 11.42 -5.97
CA ILE A 120 -5.92 11.09 -5.17
C ILE A 120 -4.80 12.10 -5.43
N LYS A 121 -4.57 12.53 -6.67
CA LYS A 121 -3.57 13.55 -7.02
C LYS A 121 -3.86 14.92 -6.39
N GLU A 122 -5.13 15.28 -6.29
CA GLU A 122 -5.57 16.55 -5.70
C GLU A 122 -5.69 16.50 -4.16
N ASN A 123 -5.59 15.32 -3.58
CA ASN A 123 -5.73 15.17 -2.13
C ASN A 123 -4.47 15.64 -1.40
N PRO A 124 -4.55 16.69 -0.54
CA PRO A 124 -3.40 17.25 0.16
C PRO A 124 -2.73 16.29 1.15
N LEU A 125 -3.35 15.15 1.46
CA LEU A 125 -2.73 14.12 2.28
C LEU A 125 -1.61 13.38 1.56
N PHE A 126 -1.56 13.43 0.22
CA PHE A 126 -0.64 12.66 -0.60
C PHE A 126 0.33 13.53 -1.39
N LYS A 127 1.48 12.96 -1.70
CA LYS A 127 2.50 13.47 -2.63
C LYS A 127 3.05 12.32 -3.46
N ASN A 128 3.82 12.66 -4.51
CA ASN A 128 4.45 11.69 -5.40
C ASN A 128 3.46 10.66 -5.98
N VAL A 129 2.22 11.11 -6.24
CA VAL A 129 1.16 10.24 -6.76
C VAL A 129 1.49 9.84 -8.20
N ARG A 130 1.52 8.54 -8.46
CA ARG A 130 1.63 7.96 -9.79
C ARG A 130 0.65 6.81 -9.94
N ALA A 131 0.18 6.59 -11.16
CA ALA A 131 -0.70 5.49 -11.50
C ALA A 131 -0.09 4.66 -12.63
N ASP A 132 -0.12 3.35 -12.48
CA ASP A 132 0.35 2.38 -13.45
C ASP A 132 -0.75 1.35 -13.73
N LYS A 133 -0.66 0.67 -14.87
CA LYS A 133 -1.44 -0.53 -15.10
C LYS A 133 -0.85 -1.68 -14.30
N GLY A 134 -1.70 -2.51 -13.74
CA GLY A 134 -1.30 -3.69 -12.98
C GLY A 134 -2.38 -4.76 -13.00
N THR A 135 -2.17 -5.80 -12.24
CA THR A 135 -3.15 -6.88 -12.06
C THR A 135 -3.30 -7.20 -10.57
N ILE A 136 -4.45 -7.71 -10.19
CA ILE A 136 -4.73 -8.22 -8.87
C ILE A 136 -5.68 -9.42 -8.99
N GLY A 137 -5.26 -10.60 -8.52
CA GLY A 137 -6.04 -11.83 -8.66
C GLY A 137 -6.39 -12.20 -10.12
N GLY A 138 -5.56 -11.75 -11.08
CA GLY A 138 -5.80 -11.93 -12.52
C GLY A 138 -6.70 -10.88 -13.17
N TYR A 139 -7.24 -9.92 -12.42
CA TYR A 139 -8.03 -8.80 -12.95
C TYR A 139 -7.13 -7.63 -13.33
N ASP A 140 -7.44 -6.98 -14.46
CA ASP A 140 -6.80 -5.71 -14.82
C ASP A 140 -7.16 -4.63 -13.80
N ALA A 141 -6.13 -3.91 -13.33
CA ALA A 141 -6.27 -2.89 -12.30
C ALA A 141 -5.51 -1.61 -12.67
N VAL A 142 -5.99 -0.48 -12.18
CA VAL A 142 -5.16 0.70 -12.00
C VAL A 142 -4.52 0.61 -10.62
N LYS A 143 -3.19 0.66 -10.59
CA LYS A 143 -2.39 0.61 -9.37
C LYS A 143 -1.82 2.00 -9.10
N ILE A 144 -2.29 2.62 -8.02
CA ILE A 144 -1.89 3.96 -7.63
C ILE A 144 -0.93 3.87 -6.45
N TYR A 145 0.21 4.53 -6.59
CA TYR A 145 1.20 4.70 -5.54
C TYR A 145 1.20 6.13 -5.06
N ALA A 146 1.32 6.33 -3.77
CA ALA A 146 1.50 7.66 -3.20
C ALA A 146 2.29 7.59 -1.88
N ASP A 147 2.80 8.74 -1.49
CA ASP A 147 3.41 8.95 -0.18
C ASP A 147 2.47 9.82 0.66
N TYR A 148 2.36 9.54 1.96
CA TYR A 148 1.70 10.48 2.85
C TYR A 148 2.58 11.74 3.05
N ASN A 149 1.97 12.93 2.98
CA ASN A 149 2.70 14.20 3.12
C ASN A 149 3.39 14.37 4.48
N ASN A 150 2.73 13.90 5.54
CA ASN A 150 3.13 14.16 6.91
C ASN A 150 3.77 12.96 7.61
N SER A 151 4.17 11.93 6.85
CA SER A 151 4.82 10.75 7.39
C SER A 151 5.70 10.05 6.35
N SER A 152 6.46 9.04 6.77
CA SER A 152 7.22 8.17 5.86
C SER A 152 6.38 7.06 5.24
N LYS A 153 5.10 6.98 5.60
CA LYS A 153 4.21 5.92 5.10
C LYS A 153 3.99 6.02 3.59
N LYS A 154 3.89 4.85 2.99
CA LYS A 154 3.52 4.64 1.58
C LYS A 154 2.10 4.10 1.52
N VAL A 155 1.46 4.31 0.38
CA VAL A 155 0.18 3.69 0.05
C VAL A 155 0.21 3.14 -1.36
N VAL A 156 -0.37 1.96 -1.51
CA VAL A 156 -0.66 1.35 -2.81
C VAL A 156 -2.16 1.07 -2.85
N ILE A 157 -2.81 1.52 -3.92
CA ILE A 157 -4.24 1.36 -4.11
C ILE A 157 -4.45 0.63 -5.44
N TRP A 158 -5.21 -0.47 -5.41
CA TRP A 158 -5.69 -1.16 -6.61
C TRP A 158 -7.16 -0.82 -6.79
N LEU A 159 -7.49 -0.27 -7.95
CA LEU A 159 -8.86 -0.06 -8.40
C LEU A 159 -9.12 -0.98 -9.60
N PHE A 160 -10.08 -1.88 -9.49
CA PHE A 160 -10.41 -2.86 -10.52
C PHE A 160 -11.88 -3.24 -10.49
N GLN A 161 -12.35 -3.87 -11.56
CA GLN A 161 -13.70 -4.43 -11.64
C GLN A 161 -13.59 -5.96 -11.67
N SER A 162 -14.32 -6.61 -10.79
CA SER A 162 -14.38 -8.07 -10.67
C SER A 162 -15.56 -8.66 -11.48
N ASP A 163 -15.57 -9.99 -11.64
CA ASP A 163 -16.57 -10.71 -12.48
C ASP A 163 -18.02 -10.54 -11.98
N ASP A 164 -18.22 -10.24 -10.71
CA ASP A 164 -19.51 -9.93 -10.09
C ASP A 164 -20.02 -8.51 -10.40
N ASN A 165 -19.35 -7.82 -11.33
CA ASN A 165 -19.63 -6.44 -11.71
C ASN A 165 -19.49 -5.44 -10.55
N MET A 166 -18.75 -5.79 -9.51
CA MET A 166 -18.39 -4.88 -8.44
C MET A 166 -17.06 -4.20 -8.74
N ILE A 167 -16.96 -2.94 -8.35
CA ILE A 167 -15.69 -2.20 -8.36
C ILE A 167 -15.06 -2.37 -6.99
N ARG A 168 -13.83 -2.84 -6.98
CA ARG A 168 -13.06 -3.07 -5.76
C ARG A 168 -11.96 -2.02 -5.61
N LEU A 169 -11.83 -1.54 -4.40
CA LEU A 169 -10.76 -0.67 -3.97
C LEU A 169 -10.00 -1.39 -2.85
N VAL A 170 -8.82 -1.90 -3.18
CA VAL A 170 -7.92 -2.50 -2.18
C VAL A 170 -6.85 -1.47 -1.87
N THR A 171 -6.65 -1.16 -0.59
CA THR A 171 -5.66 -0.17 -0.14
C THR A 171 -4.72 -0.80 0.86
N LEU A 172 -3.44 -0.79 0.55
CA LEU A 172 -2.35 -1.20 1.43
C LEU A 172 -1.55 0.05 1.81
N GLU A 173 -1.41 0.32 3.10
CA GLU A 173 -0.64 1.44 3.61
C GLU A 173 0.34 1.02 4.71
N GLY A 174 1.46 1.70 4.81
CA GLY A 174 2.44 1.41 5.84
C GLY A 174 3.86 1.87 5.54
N ASP A 175 4.79 1.31 6.30
CA ASP A 175 6.22 1.51 6.07
C ASP A 175 6.63 0.88 4.74
N LEU A 176 7.57 1.50 4.02
CA LEU A 176 7.97 1.08 2.66
C LEU A 176 8.36 -0.40 2.58
N GLU A 177 9.07 -0.91 3.57
CA GLU A 177 9.51 -2.31 3.61
C GLU A 177 8.32 -3.26 3.65
N ILE A 178 7.33 -2.97 4.51
CA ILE A 178 6.11 -3.79 4.65
C ILE A 178 5.24 -3.69 3.39
N VAL A 179 5.09 -2.50 2.83
CA VAL A 179 4.34 -2.32 1.59
C VAL A 179 4.97 -3.11 0.45
N ASN A 180 6.30 -3.08 0.30
CA ASN A 180 7.00 -3.86 -0.71
C ASN A 180 6.88 -5.39 -0.50
N GLU A 181 6.91 -5.83 0.74
CA GLU A 181 6.77 -7.26 1.10
C GLU A 181 5.35 -7.77 0.82
N ILE A 182 4.31 -6.99 1.19
CA ILE A 182 2.91 -7.43 1.13
C ILE A 182 2.31 -7.27 -0.28
N THR A 183 2.76 -6.30 -1.06
CA THR A 183 2.24 -6.02 -2.41
C THR A 183 2.13 -7.25 -3.31
N PRO A 184 3.18 -8.08 -3.52
CA PRO A 184 3.08 -9.27 -4.38
C PRO A 184 2.05 -10.28 -3.85
N MET A 185 1.99 -10.47 -2.54
CA MET A 185 1.04 -11.39 -1.90
C MET A 185 -0.41 -10.96 -2.18
N VAL A 186 -0.71 -9.68 -2.09
CA VAL A 186 -2.04 -9.11 -2.38
C VAL A 186 -2.38 -9.31 -3.85
N GLU A 187 -1.46 -8.99 -4.76
CA GLU A 187 -1.66 -9.08 -6.21
C GLU A 187 -1.92 -10.51 -6.68
N GLU A 188 -1.23 -11.48 -6.08
CA GLU A 188 -1.36 -12.90 -6.45
C GLU A 188 -2.58 -13.58 -5.80
N SER A 189 -3.02 -13.09 -4.65
CA SER A 189 -3.98 -13.85 -3.83
C SER A 189 -5.42 -13.40 -3.94
N TRP A 190 -5.71 -12.19 -4.43
CA TRP A 190 -7.10 -11.72 -4.45
C TRP A 190 -8.01 -12.63 -5.27
N THR A 191 -9.20 -12.93 -4.73
CA THR A 191 -10.22 -13.76 -5.38
C THR A 191 -11.62 -13.39 -4.87
N ASN A 192 -12.63 -13.50 -5.74
CA ASN A 192 -14.05 -13.36 -5.36
C ASN A 192 -14.68 -14.67 -4.88
N LYS A 193 -13.91 -15.75 -4.82
CA LYS A 193 -14.37 -17.06 -4.36
C LYS A 193 -13.69 -17.43 -3.06
N LYS A 194 -14.46 -17.99 -2.15
CA LYS A 194 -13.92 -18.50 -0.89
C LYS A 194 -12.82 -19.53 -1.17
N PRO A 195 -11.60 -19.32 -0.69
CA PRO A 195 -10.47 -20.23 -0.89
C PRO A 195 -10.54 -21.47 -0.01
#